data_3768e64c88f22f0c3df72d4ce3233b99
#
_entry.id   3768e64c88f22f0c3df72d4ce3233b99
#
_cell.length_a   1.000
_cell.length_b   1.000
_cell.length_c   1.000
_cell.angle_alpha   90.00
_cell.angle_beta   90.00
_cell.angle_gamma   90.00
#
_symmetry.space_group_name_H-M   'P 1'
#
loop_
_entity.id
_entity.type
_entity.pdbx_description
1 polymer ?
#
loop_
_entity_poly.entity_id
_entity_poly.type
_entity_poly.pdbx_seq_one_letter_code
_entity_poly.pdbx_strand_id
1 'polypeptide(L)'
;KRSFMARLSKKRKLAMSKVDQSKSYTLAEASKLVKEVTTTKFDASVDLSIRLGVDPRKANQMVRGVVTLPHGTGKTKRVLVLCTPDKEAEAKEAGADFVGLDEYIQKIEQGWTDIDVVITMPSAMGKVGKLGKVLGPRNLMPNPKTGTVTNDIGKAVKEVKAGKIDFKVDKQGIIHTSVGKASFDAKKIEENANEILQTIIKLKPSAAKGTYMKSVYISST
;
A
#
# COMPACT_ATOMS: atom_id res chain seq x y z
N LYS A 1 37.48 -11.49 14.29
CA LYS A 1 36.92 -10.38 13.47
C LYS A 1 36.02 -9.55 14.36
N ARG A 2 36.47 -8.34 14.80
CA ARG A 2 35.62 -7.40 15.54
C ARG A 2 34.57 -6.88 14.56
N SER A 3 33.31 -7.25 14.77
CA SER A 3 32.18 -6.62 14.11
C SER A 3 32.14 -5.15 14.54
N PHE A 4 32.37 -4.24 13.60
CA PHE A 4 32.14 -2.82 13.82
C PHE A 4 30.63 -2.60 13.93
N MET A 5 30.07 -2.76 15.12
CA MET A 5 28.70 -2.33 15.36
C MET A 5 28.66 -0.81 15.33
N ALA A 6 27.99 -0.26 14.34
CA ALA A 6 27.79 1.18 14.23
C ALA A 6 27.20 1.73 15.53
N ARG A 7 27.77 2.83 16.07
CA ARG A 7 27.32 3.46 17.30
C ARG A 7 25.87 3.94 17.14
N LEU A 8 24.95 3.38 17.92
CA LEU A 8 23.54 3.77 17.90
C LEU A 8 23.38 5.26 18.26
N SER A 9 22.58 6.00 17.52
CA SER A 9 22.25 7.38 17.84
C SER A 9 21.53 7.49 19.20
N LYS A 10 21.63 8.64 19.85
CA LYS A 10 20.94 8.90 21.16
C LYS A 10 19.44 8.65 21.04
N LYS A 11 18.80 9.10 19.95
CA LYS A 11 17.37 8.90 19.68
C LYS A 11 17.01 7.42 19.58
N ARG A 12 17.81 6.63 18.85
CA ARG A 12 17.57 5.19 18.70
C ARG A 12 17.75 4.43 20.02
N LYS A 13 18.72 4.82 20.85
CA LYS A 13 18.86 4.23 22.19
C LYS A 13 17.63 4.48 23.06
N LEU A 14 17.12 5.70 23.02
CA LEU A 14 15.91 6.10 23.76
C LEU A 14 14.66 5.39 23.24
N ALA A 15 14.55 5.19 21.92
CA ALA A 15 13.48 4.40 21.34
C ALA A 15 13.55 2.93 21.76
N MET A 16 14.75 2.34 21.73
CA MET A 16 14.96 0.95 22.14
C MET A 16 14.74 0.71 23.65
N SER A 17 14.94 1.70 24.50
CA SER A 17 14.64 1.56 25.95
C SER A 17 13.15 1.52 26.26
N LYS A 18 12.30 2.01 25.34
CA LYS A 18 10.83 2.02 25.50
C LYS A 18 10.15 0.75 25.00
N VAL A 19 10.83 -0.02 24.14
CA VAL A 19 10.27 -1.21 23.50
C VAL A 19 11.06 -2.45 23.91
N ASP A 20 10.40 -3.38 24.53
CA ASP A 20 10.96 -4.71 24.82
C ASP A 20 10.72 -5.63 23.61
N GLN A 21 11.78 -5.94 22.88
CA GLN A 21 11.71 -6.77 21.67
C GLN A 21 11.35 -8.24 21.94
N SER A 22 11.42 -8.68 23.19
CA SER A 22 11.08 -10.05 23.59
C SER A 22 9.57 -10.24 23.83
N LYS A 23 8.84 -9.14 23.99
CA LYS A 23 7.40 -9.15 24.26
C LYS A 23 6.57 -9.02 23.00
N SER A 24 5.45 -9.72 22.97
CA SER A 24 4.37 -9.46 22.02
C SER A 24 3.41 -8.43 22.60
N TYR A 25 3.13 -7.39 21.86
CA TYR A 25 2.21 -6.33 22.24
C TYR A 25 0.85 -6.55 21.59
N THR A 26 -0.21 -6.12 22.25
CA THR A 26 -1.52 -6.01 21.61
C THR A 26 -1.49 -4.91 20.56
N LEU A 27 -2.41 -4.95 19.60
CA LEU A 27 -2.45 -3.94 18.52
C LEU A 27 -2.67 -2.52 19.08
N ALA A 28 -3.50 -2.39 20.11
CA ALA A 28 -3.75 -1.14 20.82
C ALA A 28 -2.49 -0.57 21.50
N GLU A 29 -1.72 -1.42 22.17
CA GLU A 29 -0.45 -1.04 22.81
C GLU A 29 0.61 -0.69 21.76
N ALA A 30 0.74 -1.50 20.71
CA ALA A 30 1.69 -1.27 19.62
C ALA A 30 1.43 0.05 18.90
N SER A 31 0.16 0.40 18.67
CA SER A 31 -0.24 1.67 18.06
C SER A 31 0.12 2.89 18.90
N LYS A 32 0.03 2.80 20.22
CA LYS A 32 0.49 3.84 21.16
C LYS A 32 2.02 3.93 21.19
N LEU A 33 2.69 2.80 21.35
CA LEU A 33 4.14 2.73 21.42
C LEU A 33 4.82 3.25 20.15
N VAL A 34 4.31 2.95 18.96
CA VAL A 34 4.89 3.44 17.71
C VAL A 34 4.89 4.96 17.63
N LYS A 35 3.85 5.61 18.16
CA LYS A 35 3.78 7.08 18.25
C LYS A 35 4.81 7.64 19.22
N GLU A 36 4.96 7.03 20.39
CA GLU A 36 5.91 7.46 21.43
C GLU A 36 7.38 7.27 21.02
N VAL A 37 7.64 6.25 20.21
CA VAL A 37 8.98 5.91 19.72
C VAL A 37 9.36 6.73 18.50
N THR A 38 8.38 7.31 17.79
CA THR A 38 8.63 8.16 16.63
C THR A 38 9.35 9.43 17.04
N THR A 39 10.58 9.60 16.56
CA THR A 39 11.45 10.75 16.91
C THR A 39 11.74 11.68 15.72
N THR A 40 11.02 11.50 14.62
CA THR A 40 11.17 12.31 13.40
C THR A 40 10.56 13.69 13.60
N LYS A 41 11.08 14.69 12.86
CA LYS A 41 10.53 16.05 12.85
C LYS A 41 9.43 16.24 11.82
N PHE A 42 9.22 15.27 10.95
CA PHE A 42 8.17 15.25 9.93
C PHE A 42 7.10 14.22 10.30
N ASP A 43 5.93 14.33 9.69
CA ASP A 43 4.85 13.37 9.90
C ASP A 43 5.18 12.03 9.25
N ALA A 44 5.78 11.13 10.04
CA ALA A 44 6.24 9.83 9.59
C ALA A 44 5.08 8.92 9.16
N SER A 45 5.31 8.09 8.16
CA SER A 45 4.37 7.02 7.86
C SER A 45 4.48 5.92 8.91
N VAL A 46 3.35 5.32 9.26
CA VAL A 46 3.29 4.12 10.08
C VAL A 46 3.04 2.94 9.16
N ASP A 47 3.99 2.02 9.13
CA ASP A 47 3.99 0.89 8.22
C ASP A 47 3.82 -0.43 8.98
N LEU A 48 3.08 -1.35 8.37
CA LEU A 48 2.82 -2.69 8.87
C LEU A 48 3.55 -3.70 7.99
N SER A 49 4.38 -4.53 8.60
CA SER A 49 5.11 -5.61 7.94
C SER A 49 4.62 -6.94 8.45
N ILE A 50 4.04 -7.77 7.57
CA ILE A 50 3.40 -9.03 7.93
C ILE A 50 4.12 -10.16 7.21
N ARG A 51 4.77 -11.03 7.97
CA ARG A 51 5.40 -12.23 7.43
C ARG A 51 4.41 -13.37 7.39
N LEU A 52 4.19 -13.89 6.19
CA LEU A 52 3.30 -15.00 5.93
C LEU A 52 4.05 -16.33 5.75
N GLY A 53 3.37 -17.42 6.05
CA GLY A 53 3.85 -18.79 5.82
C GLY A 53 3.50 -19.30 4.42
N VAL A 54 3.75 -18.48 3.38
CA VAL A 54 3.51 -18.82 1.97
C VAL A 54 4.80 -18.85 1.18
N ASP A 55 4.82 -19.60 0.08
CA ASP A 55 5.91 -19.59 -0.89
C ASP A 55 5.50 -18.72 -2.10
N PRO A 56 6.01 -17.49 -2.22
CA PRO A 56 5.62 -16.57 -3.29
C PRO A 56 6.11 -16.98 -4.68
N ARG A 57 6.98 -18.00 -4.78
CA ARG A 57 7.41 -18.59 -6.04
C ARG A 57 6.32 -19.40 -6.71
N LYS A 58 5.36 -19.89 -5.91
CA LYS A 58 4.23 -20.68 -6.39
C LYS A 58 3.05 -19.75 -6.67
N ALA A 59 2.56 -19.77 -7.90
CA ALA A 59 1.47 -18.89 -8.34
C ALA A 59 0.18 -19.05 -7.49
N ASN A 60 -0.08 -20.27 -6.99
CA ASN A 60 -1.23 -20.61 -6.14
C ASN A 60 -1.08 -20.18 -4.66
N GLN A 61 0.12 -19.72 -4.26
CA GLN A 61 0.39 -19.20 -2.92
C GLN A 61 0.69 -17.70 -2.90
N MET A 62 0.61 -17.04 -4.04
CA MET A 62 0.82 -15.61 -4.14
C MET A 62 -0.38 -14.85 -3.58
N VAL A 63 -0.20 -14.19 -2.45
CA VAL A 63 -1.22 -13.35 -1.82
C VAL A 63 -1.10 -11.94 -2.36
N ARG A 64 -2.19 -11.44 -2.94
CA ARG A 64 -2.36 -10.05 -3.33
C ARG A 64 -3.82 -9.67 -3.20
N GLY A 65 -4.08 -8.43 -2.86
CA GLY A 65 -5.43 -7.93 -2.70
C GLY A 65 -5.46 -6.43 -2.54
N VAL A 66 -6.63 -5.95 -2.23
CA VAL A 66 -6.91 -4.55 -1.91
C VAL A 66 -7.66 -4.48 -0.60
N VAL A 67 -7.47 -3.40 0.11
CA VAL A 67 -8.21 -3.07 1.33
C VAL A 67 -8.55 -1.59 1.30
N THR A 68 -9.75 -1.25 1.74
CA THR A 68 -10.15 0.14 1.93
C THR A 68 -10.02 0.47 3.41
N LEU A 69 -9.15 1.40 3.72
CA LEU A 69 -8.91 1.80 5.10
C LEU A 69 -10.01 2.74 5.59
N PRO A 70 -10.64 2.49 6.74
CA PRO A 70 -11.72 3.33 7.26
C PRO A 70 -11.29 4.78 7.51
N HIS A 71 -10.03 5.00 7.85
CA HIS A 71 -9.48 6.34 8.10
C HIS A 71 -8.50 6.81 7.02
N GLY A 72 -8.40 6.09 5.89
CA GLY A 72 -7.45 6.39 4.82
C GLY A 72 -5.99 6.22 5.26
N THR A 73 -5.07 6.63 4.40
CA THR A 73 -3.62 6.56 4.65
C THR A 73 -3.00 7.88 5.13
N GLY A 74 -3.78 8.98 5.12
CA GLY A 74 -3.26 10.33 5.39
C GLY A 74 -2.39 10.91 4.28
N LYS A 75 -2.39 10.28 3.09
CA LYS A 75 -1.73 10.79 1.88
C LYS A 75 -2.78 11.09 0.82
N THR A 76 -2.71 12.27 0.23
CA THR A 76 -3.48 12.60 -0.97
C THR A 76 -2.84 11.91 -2.16
N LYS A 77 -3.54 10.97 -2.79
CA LYS A 77 -3.05 10.27 -3.97
C LYS A 77 -3.41 11.04 -5.23
N ARG A 78 -2.45 11.19 -6.13
CA ARG A 78 -2.66 11.74 -7.47
C ARG A 78 -3.12 10.62 -8.38
N VAL A 79 -4.34 10.74 -8.87
CA VAL A 79 -5.02 9.71 -9.67
C VAL A 79 -5.05 10.13 -11.11
N LEU A 80 -4.44 9.31 -11.97
CA LEU A 80 -4.58 9.42 -13.43
C LEU A 80 -5.65 8.44 -13.91
N VAL A 81 -6.59 8.93 -14.69
CA VAL A 81 -7.62 8.12 -15.34
C VAL A 81 -7.38 8.10 -16.85
N LEU A 82 -7.14 6.90 -17.39
CA LEU A 82 -7.00 6.64 -18.81
C LEU A 82 -8.32 6.09 -19.36
N CYS A 83 -9.12 6.96 -19.94
CA CYS A 83 -10.46 6.64 -20.45
C CYS A 83 -10.72 7.25 -21.81
N THR A 84 -11.81 6.81 -22.45
CA THR A 84 -12.34 7.42 -23.67
C THR A 84 -12.97 8.79 -23.36
N PRO A 85 -13.07 9.71 -24.35
CA PRO A 85 -13.64 11.05 -24.14
C PRO A 85 -15.02 11.06 -23.49
N ASP A 86 -15.84 10.05 -23.77
CA ASP A 86 -17.20 9.91 -23.21
C ASP A 86 -17.22 9.80 -21.68
N LYS A 87 -16.14 9.29 -21.08
CA LYS A 87 -16.02 9.06 -19.64
C LYS A 87 -15.15 10.10 -18.91
N GLU A 88 -14.62 11.07 -19.63
CA GLU A 88 -13.77 12.11 -19.03
C GLU A 88 -14.52 12.98 -18.03
N ALA A 89 -15.78 13.34 -18.35
CA ALA A 89 -16.62 14.15 -17.47
C ALA A 89 -16.85 13.44 -16.13
N GLU A 90 -17.23 12.14 -16.17
CA GLU A 90 -17.43 11.30 -14.99
C GLU A 90 -16.16 11.20 -14.12
N ALA A 91 -14.99 11.06 -14.76
CA ALA A 91 -13.71 10.99 -14.07
C ALA A 91 -13.35 12.31 -13.35
N LYS A 92 -13.59 13.46 -14.01
CA LYS A 92 -13.36 14.80 -13.45
C LYS A 92 -14.29 15.09 -12.28
N GLU A 93 -15.58 14.76 -12.41
CA GLU A 93 -16.58 14.91 -11.33
C GLU A 93 -16.24 14.02 -10.12
N ALA A 94 -15.69 12.83 -10.34
CA ALA A 94 -15.23 11.95 -9.27
C ALA A 94 -13.97 12.45 -8.56
N GLY A 95 -13.33 13.52 -9.10
CA GLY A 95 -12.16 14.15 -8.50
C GLY A 95 -10.82 13.57 -8.96
N ALA A 96 -10.72 12.98 -10.15
CA ALA A 96 -9.43 12.58 -10.72
C ALA A 96 -8.55 13.81 -11.00
N ASP A 97 -7.25 13.69 -10.72
CA ASP A 97 -6.30 14.80 -10.88
C ASP A 97 -5.87 14.95 -12.34
N PHE A 98 -5.78 13.83 -13.04
CA PHE A 98 -5.42 13.79 -14.47
C PHE A 98 -6.39 12.87 -15.19
N VAL A 99 -6.93 13.34 -16.33
CA VAL A 99 -7.91 12.59 -17.13
C VAL A 99 -7.59 12.76 -18.60
N GLY A 100 -7.53 11.65 -19.35
CA GLY A 100 -7.28 11.62 -20.78
C GLY A 100 -6.77 10.27 -21.24
N LEU A 101 -6.40 10.10 -22.48
CA LEU A 101 -5.90 8.83 -23.01
C LEU A 101 -4.56 9.02 -23.75
N ASP A 102 -4.58 9.42 -25.00
CA ASP A 102 -3.40 9.39 -25.87
C ASP A 102 -2.33 10.42 -25.45
N GLU A 103 -2.75 11.56 -24.93
CA GLU A 103 -1.88 12.61 -24.41
C GLU A 103 -1.02 12.10 -23.22
N TYR A 104 -1.67 11.42 -22.26
CA TYR A 104 -0.95 10.90 -21.08
C TYR A 104 -0.13 9.65 -21.41
N ILE A 105 -0.54 8.87 -22.40
CA ILE A 105 0.28 7.76 -22.91
C ILE A 105 1.61 8.28 -23.42
N GLN A 106 1.60 9.33 -24.25
CA GLN A 106 2.81 9.96 -24.78
C GLN A 106 3.68 10.57 -23.66
N LYS A 107 3.06 11.26 -22.69
CA LYS A 107 3.80 11.82 -21.54
C LYS A 107 4.49 10.72 -20.71
N ILE A 108 3.81 9.59 -20.48
CA ILE A 108 4.38 8.46 -19.72
C ILE A 108 5.51 7.79 -20.52
N GLU A 109 5.38 7.65 -21.85
CA GLU A 109 6.46 7.14 -22.71
C GLU A 109 7.70 8.03 -22.66
N GLN A 110 7.51 9.35 -22.52
CA GLN A 110 8.60 10.33 -22.32
C GLN A 110 9.16 10.31 -20.88
N GLY A 111 8.64 9.47 -19.99
CA GLY A 111 9.15 9.28 -18.62
C GLY A 111 8.40 10.05 -17.53
N TRP A 112 7.29 10.73 -17.86
CA TRP A 112 6.46 11.36 -16.83
C TRP A 112 5.76 10.30 -15.97
N THR A 113 5.99 10.34 -14.68
CA THR A 113 5.46 9.35 -13.72
C THR A 113 5.08 10.01 -12.38
N ASP A 114 4.69 11.29 -12.43
CA ASP A 114 4.31 12.06 -11.25
C ASP A 114 2.85 11.78 -10.83
N ILE A 115 2.54 10.49 -10.71
CA ILE A 115 1.24 9.90 -10.38
C ILE A 115 1.41 8.78 -9.37
N ASP A 116 0.39 8.57 -8.54
CA ASP A 116 0.41 7.54 -7.49
C ASP A 116 -0.47 6.33 -7.86
N VAL A 117 -1.53 6.54 -8.63
CA VAL A 117 -2.43 5.46 -9.09
C VAL A 117 -2.90 5.74 -10.51
N VAL A 118 -2.92 4.69 -11.32
CA VAL A 118 -3.49 4.71 -12.69
C VAL A 118 -4.75 3.86 -12.71
N ILE A 119 -5.86 4.46 -13.12
CA ILE A 119 -7.13 3.78 -13.36
C ILE A 119 -7.39 3.77 -14.87
N THR A 120 -7.87 2.67 -15.40
CA THR A 120 -8.16 2.57 -16.83
C THR A 120 -9.42 1.74 -17.10
N MET A 121 -9.95 1.92 -18.30
CA MET A 121 -11.03 1.07 -18.82
C MET A 121 -10.45 -0.19 -19.48
N PRO A 122 -11.18 -1.31 -19.49
CA PRO A 122 -10.77 -2.51 -20.20
C PRO A 122 -10.48 -2.25 -21.70
N SER A 123 -11.27 -1.38 -22.33
CA SER A 123 -11.10 -0.98 -23.74
C SER A 123 -9.78 -0.25 -24.01
N ALA A 124 -9.28 0.53 -23.05
CA ALA A 124 -8.03 1.27 -23.17
C ALA A 124 -6.78 0.44 -22.83
N MET A 125 -6.95 -0.75 -22.19
CA MET A 125 -5.83 -1.60 -21.76
C MET A 125 -4.89 -2.01 -22.90
N GLY A 126 -5.38 -2.18 -24.13
CA GLY A 126 -4.54 -2.49 -25.28
C GLY A 126 -3.48 -1.42 -25.55
N LYS A 127 -3.82 -0.13 -25.40
CA LYS A 127 -2.89 0.99 -25.51
C LYS A 127 -1.97 1.10 -24.29
N VAL A 128 -2.55 0.97 -23.10
CA VAL A 128 -1.82 1.06 -21.81
C VAL A 128 -0.82 -0.09 -21.63
N GLY A 129 -1.06 -1.25 -22.25
CA GLY A 129 -0.16 -2.40 -22.21
C GLY A 129 1.25 -2.09 -22.71
N LYS A 130 1.38 -1.17 -23.67
CA LYS A 130 2.68 -0.70 -24.20
C LYS A 130 3.51 0.01 -23.12
N LEU A 131 2.86 0.64 -22.15
CA LEU A 131 3.50 1.35 -21.04
C LEU A 131 4.03 0.41 -19.94
N GLY A 132 3.83 -0.90 -20.08
CA GLY A 132 4.24 -1.88 -19.07
C GLY A 132 5.73 -1.82 -18.70
N LYS A 133 6.60 -1.42 -19.61
CA LYS A 133 8.03 -1.22 -19.37
C LYS A 133 8.31 -0.05 -18.42
N VAL A 134 7.48 1.00 -18.44
CA VAL A 134 7.63 2.22 -17.61
C VAL A 134 6.84 2.08 -16.30
N LEU A 135 5.58 1.66 -16.37
CA LEU A 135 4.68 1.57 -15.22
C LEU A 135 4.91 0.33 -14.36
N GLY A 136 5.34 -0.78 -14.99
CA GLY A 136 5.54 -2.07 -14.31
C GLY A 136 6.54 -2.02 -13.14
N PRO A 137 7.79 -1.55 -13.36
CA PRO A 137 8.80 -1.46 -12.29
C PRO A 137 8.39 -0.54 -11.13
N ARG A 138 7.49 0.42 -11.39
CA ARG A 138 7.00 1.39 -10.40
C ARG A 138 5.70 0.95 -9.70
N ASN A 139 5.20 -0.26 -10.00
CA ASN A 139 3.91 -0.78 -9.51
C ASN A 139 2.69 0.11 -9.86
N LEU A 140 2.79 0.94 -10.91
CA LEU A 140 1.73 1.82 -11.39
C LEU A 140 0.84 1.16 -12.45
N MET A 141 1.18 -0.06 -12.89
CA MET A 141 0.43 -0.76 -13.95
C MET A 141 -0.97 -1.14 -13.47
N PRO A 142 -2.03 -0.68 -14.17
CA PRO A 142 -3.40 -1.04 -13.82
C PRO A 142 -3.63 -2.55 -13.85
N ASN A 143 -4.43 -3.06 -12.92
CA ASN A 143 -4.73 -4.48 -12.82
C ASN A 143 -6.19 -4.73 -12.45
N PRO A 144 -6.90 -5.63 -13.13
CA PRO A 144 -8.27 -5.98 -12.78
C PRO A 144 -8.44 -6.50 -11.34
N LYS A 145 -7.45 -7.23 -10.83
CA LYS A 145 -7.48 -7.79 -9.46
C LYS A 145 -7.41 -6.73 -8.37
N THR A 146 -6.85 -5.55 -8.67
CA THR A 146 -6.81 -4.41 -7.76
C THR A 146 -7.97 -3.43 -7.98
N GLY A 147 -8.85 -3.73 -8.94
CA GLY A 147 -9.99 -2.88 -9.28
C GLY A 147 -9.60 -1.55 -9.93
N THR A 148 -8.36 -1.45 -10.46
CA THR A 148 -7.87 -0.28 -11.19
C THR A 148 -8.18 -0.38 -12.69
N VAL A 149 -8.69 -1.52 -13.15
CA VAL A 149 -9.27 -1.71 -14.49
C VAL A 149 -10.75 -1.97 -14.33
N THR A 150 -11.57 -0.96 -14.63
CA THR A 150 -13.02 -1.01 -14.43
C THR A 150 -13.75 -0.11 -15.42
N ASN A 151 -15.03 -0.40 -15.66
CA ASN A 151 -15.94 0.47 -16.41
C ASN A 151 -16.53 1.58 -15.54
N ASP A 152 -16.61 1.36 -14.22
CA ASP A 152 -17.13 2.31 -13.22
C ASP A 152 -16.02 3.20 -12.69
N ILE A 153 -15.59 4.15 -13.51
CA ILE A 153 -14.45 5.04 -13.22
C ILE A 153 -14.73 5.90 -11.99
N GLY A 154 -15.92 6.49 -11.92
CA GLY A 154 -16.29 7.38 -10.82
C GLY A 154 -16.20 6.72 -9.45
N LYS A 155 -16.67 5.47 -9.34
CA LYS A 155 -16.57 4.68 -8.11
C LYS A 155 -15.11 4.36 -7.77
N ALA A 156 -14.33 3.91 -8.75
CA ALA A 156 -12.93 3.55 -8.54
C ALA A 156 -12.09 4.74 -8.06
N VAL A 157 -12.28 5.93 -8.65
CA VAL A 157 -11.59 7.16 -8.23
C VAL A 157 -11.94 7.53 -6.79
N LYS A 158 -13.24 7.49 -6.43
CA LYS A 158 -13.70 7.77 -5.06
C LYS A 158 -13.10 6.78 -4.05
N GLU A 159 -13.09 5.49 -4.35
CA GLU A 159 -12.51 4.46 -3.49
C GLU A 159 -11.00 4.67 -3.28
N VAL A 160 -10.25 4.98 -4.35
CA VAL A 160 -8.81 5.25 -4.26
C VAL A 160 -8.53 6.50 -3.42
N LYS A 161 -9.32 7.55 -3.57
CA LYS A 161 -9.21 8.77 -2.74
C LYS A 161 -9.69 8.57 -1.32
N ALA A 162 -10.64 7.66 -1.08
CA ALA A 162 -11.10 7.28 0.26
C ALA A 162 -10.07 6.45 1.04
N GLY A 163 -8.96 6.02 0.42
CA GLY A 163 -7.90 5.29 1.10
C GLY A 163 -7.79 3.81 0.73
N LYS A 164 -8.26 3.43 -0.46
CA LYS A 164 -8.02 2.10 -1.00
C LYS A 164 -6.54 1.93 -1.28
N ILE A 165 -5.96 0.86 -0.71
CA ILE A 165 -4.57 0.46 -0.91
C ILE A 165 -4.53 -0.94 -1.49
N ASP A 166 -3.54 -1.19 -2.33
CA ASP A 166 -3.21 -2.53 -2.79
C ASP A 166 -2.01 -3.07 -2.02
N PHE A 167 -1.97 -4.37 -1.86
CA PHE A 167 -0.85 -5.07 -1.26
C PHE A 167 -0.54 -6.36 -2.02
N LYS A 168 0.73 -6.71 -1.99
CA LYS A 168 1.25 -7.91 -2.61
C LYS A 168 2.36 -8.50 -1.75
N VAL A 169 2.38 -9.82 -1.63
CA VAL A 169 3.48 -10.52 -0.98
C VAL A 169 4.75 -10.36 -1.81
N ASP A 170 5.86 -10.06 -1.15
CA ASP A 170 7.19 -9.98 -1.75
C ASP A 170 7.83 -11.37 -1.97
N LYS A 171 9.07 -11.41 -2.49
CA LYS A 171 9.82 -12.65 -2.71
C LYS A 171 10.19 -13.40 -1.42
N GLN A 172 10.11 -12.73 -0.26
CA GLN A 172 10.45 -13.29 1.05
C GLN A 172 9.21 -13.75 1.84
N GLY A 173 8.01 -13.61 1.25
CA GLY A 173 6.76 -13.95 1.92
C GLY A 173 6.26 -12.88 2.88
N ILE A 174 6.69 -11.62 2.69
CA ILE A 174 6.32 -10.49 3.56
C ILE A 174 5.40 -9.55 2.77
N ILE A 175 4.39 -9.01 3.45
CA ILE A 175 3.56 -7.91 2.97
C ILE A 175 3.99 -6.64 3.70
N HIS A 176 4.27 -5.58 2.95
CA HIS A 176 4.55 -4.25 3.47
C HIS A 176 3.42 -3.32 3.06
N THR A 177 2.81 -2.64 4.01
CA THR A 177 1.71 -1.71 3.74
C THR A 177 1.68 -0.59 4.78
N SER A 178 1.26 0.61 4.37
CA SER A 178 1.12 1.75 5.26
C SER A 178 -0.27 1.77 5.89
N VAL A 179 -0.33 1.93 7.20
CA VAL A 179 -1.60 2.00 7.99
C VAL A 179 -2.01 3.42 8.32
N GLY A 180 -1.16 4.41 8.08
CA GLY A 180 -1.46 5.81 8.35
C GLY A 180 -0.22 6.65 8.61
N LYS A 181 -0.43 7.74 9.32
CA LYS A 181 0.60 8.71 9.72
C LYS A 181 0.77 8.74 11.24
N ALA A 182 1.94 9.15 11.70
CA ALA A 182 2.23 9.32 13.12
C ALA A 182 1.34 10.38 13.78
N SER A 183 0.81 11.33 12.99
CA SER A 183 -0.18 12.32 13.42
C SER A 183 -1.57 11.73 13.74
N PHE A 184 -1.88 10.52 13.23
CA PHE A 184 -3.15 9.86 13.48
C PHE A 184 -3.29 9.48 14.96
N ASP A 185 -4.53 9.42 15.45
CA ASP A 185 -4.81 8.83 16.75
C ASP A 185 -4.47 7.35 16.78
N ALA A 186 -4.02 6.86 17.93
CA ALA A 186 -3.67 5.46 18.09
C ALA A 186 -4.83 4.50 17.73
N LYS A 187 -6.08 4.90 18.04
CA LYS A 187 -7.28 4.15 17.66
C LYS A 187 -7.44 4.03 16.14
N LYS A 188 -7.20 5.13 15.38
CA LYS A 188 -7.29 5.11 13.92
C LYS A 188 -6.24 4.19 13.28
N ILE A 189 -5.03 4.18 13.84
CA ILE A 189 -3.96 3.28 13.41
C ILE A 189 -4.33 1.82 13.71
N GLU A 190 -4.90 1.57 14.89
CA GLU A 190 -5.37 0.24 15.31
C GLU A 190 -6.49 -0.28 14.40
N GLU A 191 -7.51 0.53 14.13
CA GLU A 191 -8.63 0.15 13.27
C GLU A 191 -8.18 -0.13 11.84
N ASN A 192 -7.33 0.73 11.27
CA ASN A 192 -6.74 0.52 9.95
C ASN A 192 -5.89 -0.77 9.90
N ALA A 193 -5.05 -1.00 10.90
CA ALA A 193 -4.22 -2.20 10.97
C ALA A 193 -5.07 -3.47 11.11
N ASN A 194 -6.14 -3.41 11.91
CA ASN A 194 -7.06 -4.53 12.11
C ASN A 194 -7.77 -4.91 10.81
N GLU A 195 -8.25 -3.93 10.04
CA GLU A 195 -8.88 -4.15 8.74
C GLU A 195 -7.94 -4.84 7.74
N ILE A 196 -6.68 -4.41 7.71
CA ILE A 196 -5.65 -5.06 6.89
C ILE A 196 -5.44 -6.51 7.31
N LEU A 197 -5.27 -6.75 8.60
CA LEU A 197 -5.05 -8.11 9.14
C LEU A 197 -6.23 -9.03 8.82
N GLN A 198 -7.45 -8.57 9.03
CA GLN A 198 -8.65 -9.35 8.71
C GLN A 198 -8.76 -9.66 7.22
N THR A 199 -8.46 -8.68 6.36
CA THR A 199 -8.47 -8.88 4.91
C THR A 199 -7.41 -9.91 4.48
N ILE A 200 -6.21 -9.84 5.05
CA ILE A 200 -5.15 -10.82 4.75
C ILE A 200 -5.55 -12.22 5.23
N ILE A 201 -6.19 -12.36 6.39
CA ILE A 201 -6.67 -13.65 6.90
C ILE A 201 -7.73 -14.24 5.96
N LYS A 202 -8.67 -13.43 5.48
CA LYS A 202 -9.71 -13.84 4.51
C LYS A 202 -9.11 -14.31 3.18
N LEU A 203 -7.98 -13.73 2.77
CA LEU A 203 -7.29 -14.06 1.52
C LEU A 203 -6.31 -15.24 1.65
N LYS A 204 -6.35 -16.02 2.74
CA LYS A 204 -5.49 -17.19 2.92
C LYS A 204 -5.69 -18.19 1.77
N PRO A 205 -4.63 -18.51 0.99
CA PRO A 205 -4.71 -19.52 -0.05
C PRO A 205 -4.97 -20.91 0.54
N SER A 206 -5.81 -21.72 -0.10
CA SER A 206 -6.04 -23.13 0.31
C SER A 206 -4.78 -23.97 0.27
N ALA A 207 -3.85 -23.63 -0.60
CA ALA A 207 -2.55 -24.28 -0.73
C ALA A 207 -1.55 -23.95 0.39
N ALA A 208 -1.84 -22.96 1.24
CA ALA A 208 -0.97 -22.57 2.35
C ALA A 208 -1.19 -23.51 3.54
N LYS A 209 -0.21 -24.40 3.78
CA LYS A 209 -0.22 -25.35 4.91
C LYS A 209 0.55 -24.75 6.10
N GLY A 210 0.14 -25.14 7.32
CA GLY A 210 0.78 -24.71 8.56
C GLY A 210 0.38 -23.31 9.01
N THR A 211 1.25 -22.65 9.79
CA THR A 211 1.01 -21.31 10.34
C THR A 211 1.04 -20.27 9.23
N TYR A 212 -0.11 -19.65 8.94
CA TYR A 212 -0.23 -18.67 7.86
C TYR A 212 0.41 -17.34 8.24
N MET A 213 0.06 -16.79 9.40
CA MET A 213 0.63 -15.53 9.90
C MET A 213 1.77 -15.84 10.87
N LYS A 214 3.02 -15.58 10.47
CA LYS A 214 4.22 -15.91 11.29
C LYS A 214 4.60 -14.79 12.24
N SER A 215 4.62 -13.56 11.75
CA SER A 215 4.96 -12.39 12.58
C SER A 215 4.35 -11.13 11.97
N VAL A 216 4.02 -10.18 12.84
CA VAL A 216 3.48 -8.87 12.49
C VAL A 216 4.32 -7.82 13.20
N TYR A 217 4.80 -6.83 12.46
CA TYR A 217 5.56 -5.71 12.98
C TYR A 217 4.93 -4.40 12.54
N ILE A 218 4.86 -3.45 13.45
CA ILE A 218 4.47 -2.08 13.18
C ILE A 218 5.69 -1.18 13.42
N SER A 219 5.94 -0.27 12.51
CA SER A 219 7.08 0.64 12.59
C SER A 219 6.72 2.02 12.06
N SER A 220 7.41 3.04 12.52
CA SER A 220 7.40 4.37 11.91
C SER A 220 8.67 4.58 11.09
N THR A 221 8.53 5.33 10.01
CA THR A 221 9.66 5.67 9.13
C THR A 221 10.60 6.68 9.79
#